data_873f781d7d67e124804d4c8c0d54f959
#
_entry.id   873f781d7d67e124804d4c8c0d54f959
#
_cell.length_a   1.000
_cell.length_b   1.000
_cell.length_c   1.000
_cell.angle_alpha   90.00
_cell.angle_beta   90.00
_cell.angle_gamma   90.00
#
_symmetry.space_group_name_H-M   'P 1'
#
loop_
_entity.id
_entity.type
_entity.pdbx_description
1 polymer ?
#
loop_
_entity_poly.entity_id
_entity_poly.type
_entity_poly.pdbx_seq_one_letter_code
_entity_poly.pdbx_strand_id
1 'polypeptide(L)'
;VADPFEAFFNGGSNYVEVKKTILTPQLTIDVKPLPAGKPADFSGGVGEFNITSSINSTNVKTNDAVTVKLVISGTGNLKLLSNPEVKFPEDFEVYDPKVDNQVRLTQEGLTGNKVIEYLAIPRHAGNYKIPGASFSYFDIRSKSYKTLKTEDYVINVEKGAGNADQVIANFTNKEDLKVLGEDIRYIKQNEVTLQPKGSFFYGSMTYWLFYIIPALAFIIFFIIYRKQAATNANVAKMKTKKANK
;
A
#
# COMPACT_ATOMS: atom_id res chain seq x y z
N VAL A 1 14.94 25.91 -43.44
CA VAL A 1 13.71 26.38 -44.07
C VAL A 1 12.94 25.11 -44.44
N ALA A 2 11.87 24.79 -43.72
CA ALA A 2 11.04 23.63 -44.03
C ALA A 2 10.33 23.87 -45.36
N ASP A 3 10.35 22.86 -46.25
CA ASP A 3 9.72 22.89 -47.54
C ASP A 3 8.21 23.04 -47.34
N PRO A 4 7.55 24.08 -47.84
CA PRO A 4 6.14 24.30 -47.68
C PRO A 4 5.27 23.15 -48.26
N PHE A 5 5.83 22.30 -49.13
CA PHE A 5 5.16 21.16 -49.71
C PHE A 5 5.07 19.94 -48.79
N GLU A 6 6.12 19.71 -47.94
CA GLU A 6 6.06 18.67 -46.91
C GLU A 6 5.04 18.96 -45.80
N ALA A 7 4.85 20.25 -45.45
CA ALA A 7 3.88 20.65 -44.44
C ALA A 7 2.41 20.36 -44.85
N PHE A 8 2.12 20.37 -46.15
CA PHE A 8 0.79 20.14 -46.70
C PHE A 8 0.39 18.66 -46.74
N PHE A 9 1.33 17.75 -46.97
CA PHE A 9 1.06 16.32 -47.10
C PHE A 9 1.22 15.51 -45.79
N ASN A 10 2.00 15.98 -44.85
CA ASN A 10 2.29 15.21 -43.60
C ASN A 10 1.46 15.64 -42.40
N GLY A 11 0.50 16.56 -42.50
CA GLY A 11 -0.29 17.02 -41.36
C GLY A 11 0.59 17.51 -40.19
N GLY A 12 1.81 17.94 -40.52
CA GLY A 12 2.85 18.22 -39.55
C GLY A 12 2.53 19.45 -38.74
N SER A 13 2.53 19.26 -37.44
CA SER A 13 2.52 20.33 -36.46
C SER A 13 3.66 21.31 -36.78
N ASN A 14 3.33 22.57 -37.00
CA ASN A 14 4.27 23.66 -37.24
C ASN A 14 5.13 24.02 -36.00
N TYR A 15 5.45 23.04 -35.14
CA TYR A 15 6.30 23.25 -33.99
C TYR A 15 7.76 22.97 -34.37
N VAL A 16 8.56 24.01 -34.40
CA VAL A 16 10.03 23.90 -34.46
C VAL A 16 10.51 23.73 -33.02
N GLU A 17 11.03 22.55 -32.72
CA GLU A 17 11.66 22.30 -31.43
C GLU A 17 12.97 23.04 -31.34
N VAL A 18 13.02 24.16 -30.61
CA VAL A 18 14.22 24.94 -30.36
C VAL A 18 14.86 24.48 -29.05
N LYS A 19 15.92 23.70 -29.10
CA LYS A 19 16.73 23.34 -27.93
C LYS A 19 17.55 24.56 -27.48
N LYS A 20 17.15 25.14 -26.32
CA LYS A 20 17.89 26.19 -25.64
C LYS A 20 18.68 25.62 -24.48
N THR A 21 20.00 25.59 -24.57
CA THR A 21 20.86 25.21 -23.45
C THR A 21 21.02 26.42 -22.53
N ILE A 22 20.59 26.26 -21.26
CA ILE A 22 20.80 27.29 -20.24
C ILE A 22 21.88 26.78 -19.30
N LEU A 23 23.00 27.51 -19.21
CA LEU A 23 24.05 27.22 -18.26
C LEU A 23 23.86 28.12 -17.03
N THR A 24 23.82 27.48 -15.85
CA THR A 24 23.88 28.21 -14.58
C THR A 24 25.32 28.39 -14.13
N PRO A 25 25.66 29.48 -13.44
CA PRO A 25 27.00 29.66 -12.89
C PRO A 25 27.28 28.55 -11.85
N GLN A 26 28.55 28.16 -11.77
CA GLN A 26 29.01 27.16 -10.80
C GLN A 26 28.89 27.76 -9.40
N LEU A 27 28.22 27.04 -8.49
CA LEU A 27 28.12 27.38 -7.08
C LEU A 27 29.08 26.49 -6.28
N THR A 28 30.01 27.10 -5.55
CA THR A 28 30.92 26.40 -4.66
C THR A 28 30.34 26.39 -3.25
N ILE A 29 30.20 25.21 -2.64
CA ILE A 29 29.74 25.03 -1.25
C ILE A 29 30.92 24.54 -0.42
N ASP A 30 31.28 25.29 0.62
CA ASP A 30 32.29 24.89 1.59
C ASP A 30 31.63 24.12 2.76
N VAL A 31 31.93 22.82 2.85
CA VAL A 31 31.36 21.93 3.89
C VAL A 31 32.35 21.78 5.02
N LYS A 32 31.98 22.28 6.21
CA LYS A 32 32.79 22.18 7.42
C LYS A 32 32.41 20.96 8.24
N PRO A 33 33.39 20.25 8.86
CA PRO A 33 33.10 19.16 9.77
C PRO A 33 32.44 19.69 11.05
N LEU A 34 31.62 18.85 11.70
CA LEU A 34 31.06 19.15 13.00
C LEU A 34 32.17 19.16 14.06
N PRO A 35 32.05 20.00 15.12
CA PRO A 35 33.02 20.04 16.22
C PRO A 35 33.19 18.70 16.95
N ALA A 36 34.28 18.51 17.62
CA ALA A 36 34.52 17.38 18.53
C ALA A 36 33.54 17.42 19.72
N GLY A 37 33.37 16.29 20.41
CA GLY A 37 32.44 16.16 21.55
C GLY A 37 31.03 15.71 21.18
N LYS A 38 30.88 15.04 20.04
CA LYS A 38 29.63 14.43 19.60
C LYS A 38 29.09 13.43 20.65
N PRO A 39 27.83 13.59 21.17
CA PRO A 39 27.18 12.64 22.06
C PRO A 39 27.00 11.26 21.43
N ALA A 40 26.94 10.20 22.26
CA ALA A 40 26.76 8.83 21.78
C ALA A 40 25.39 8.61 21.09
N ASP A 41 24.36 9.32 21.57
CA ASP A 41 23.00 9.32 21.09
C ASP A 41 22.72 10.40 20.01
N PHE A 42 23.78 10.89 19.34
CA PHE A 42 23.65 11.92 18.33
C PHE A 42 22.82 11.44 17.13
N SER A 43 21.69 12.09 16.90
CA SER A 43 20.72 11.75 15.86
C SER A 43 21.13 12.08 14.41
N GLY A 44 22.30 12.71 14.20
CA GLY A 44 22.66 13.29 12.91
C GLY A 44 22.00 14.64 12.64
N GLY A 45 21.27 15.19 13.61
CA GLY A 45 20.56 16.45 13.48
C GLY A 45 21.48 17.66 13.48
N VAL A 46 21.30 18.54 12.48
CA VAL A 46 21.97 19.84 12.38
C VAL A 46 20.89 20.88 12.11
N GLY A 47 20.67 21.79 13.04
CA GLY A 47 19.60 22.78 12.95
C GLY A 47 19.11 23.26 14.30
N GLU A 48 17.88 23.72 14.35
CA GLU A 48 17.18 24.09 15.57
C GLU A 48 15.96 23.18 15.73
N PHE A 49 15.94 22.34 16.76
CA PHE A 49 14.90 21.35 16.95
C PHE A 49 14.28 21.38 18.34
N ASN A 50 13.05 20.94 18.41
CA ASN A 50 12.34 20.62 19.64
C ASN A 50 11.76 19.19 19.52
N ILE A 51 11.59 18.49 20.65
CA ILE A 51 10.94 17.18 20.70
C ILE A 51 9.83 17.20 21.74
N THR A 52 8.68 16.65 21.36
CA THR A 52 7.56 16.39 22.25
C THR A 52 7.14 14.93 22.15
N SER A 53 6.55 14.41 23.22
CA SER A 53 6.00 13.06 23.22
C SER A 53 4.57 13.07 23.71
N SER A 54 3.81 12.06 23.31
CA SER A 54 2.47 11.78 23.82
C SER A 54 2.23 10.26 23.82
N ILE A 55 1.32 9.81 24.68
CA ILE A 55 0.90 8.43 24.78
C ILE A 55 -0.62 8.35 24.62
N ASN A 56 -1.12 7.30 23.98
CA ASN A 56 -2.57 7.14 23.74
C ASN A 56 -3.36 6.87 25.03
N SER A 57 -2.80 6.07 25.95
CA SER A 57 -3.42 5.75 27.24
C SER A 57 -2.38 5.32 28.26
N THR A 58 -2.59 5.69 29.52
CA THR A 58 -1.77 5.23 30.67
C THR A 58 -2.43 4.07 31.42
N ASN A 59 -3.72 3.78 31.17
CA ASN A 59 -4.43 2.65 31.71
C ASN A 59 -4.91 1.77 30.55
N VAL A 60 -4.38 0.57 30.48
CA VAL A 60 -4.63 -0.40 29.40
C VAL A 60 -4.80 -1.79 29.99
N LYS A 61 -5.32 -2.71 29.20
CA LYS A 61 -5.37 -4.14 29.56
C LYS A 61 -4.29 -4.92 28.85
N THR A 62 -3.98 -6.12 29.36
CA THR A 62 -3.08 -7.03 28.63
C THR A 62 -3.59 -7.28 27.24
N ASN A 63 -2.69 -7.25 26.26
CA ASN A 63 -2.91 -7.33 24.82
C ASN A 63 -3.55 -6.08 24.16
N ASP A 64 -3.82 -5.00 24.90
CA ASP A 64 -4.17 -3.72 24.29
C ASP A 64 -2.92 -3.02 23.74
N ALA A 65 -3.07 -2.31 22.64
CA ALA A 65 -1.96 -1.58 22.05
C ALA A 65 -1.68 -0.24 22.75
N VAL A 66 -0.42 -0.03 23.11
CA VAL A 66 0.11 1.24 23.62
C VAL A 66 0.89 1.91 22.49
N THR A 67 0.55 3.14 22.18
CA THR A 67 1.25 3.94 21.16
C THR A 67 1.93 5.14 21.82
N VAL A 68 3.26 5.20 21.69
CA VAL A 68 4.05 6.37 22.05
C VAL A 68 4.40 7.14 20.79
N LYS A 69 3.93 8.37 20.70
CA LYS A 69 4.15 9.26 19.57
C LYS A 69 5.21 10.31 19.95
N LEU A 70 6.29 10.37 19.17
CA LEU A 70 7.29 11.41 19.24
C LEU A 70 7.12 12.37 18.08
N VAL A 71 7.21 13.67 18.34
CA VAL A 71 7.18 14.70 17.32
C VAL A 71 8.43 15.55 17.45
N ILE A 72 9.32 15.49 16.45
CA ILE A 72 10.48 16.36 16.32
C ILE A 72 10.09 17.47 15.36
N SER A 73 10.09 18.71 15.85
CA SER A 73 9.74 19.90 15.08
C SER A 73 10.94 20.83 14.98
N GLY A 74 11.05 21.58 13.89
CA GLY A 74 12.12 22.56 13.75
C GLY A 74 12.57 22.85 12.34
N THR A 75 13.76 23.47 12.23
CA THR A 75 14.40 23.84 10.96
C THR A 75 15.78 23.20 10.89
N GLY A 76 16.04 22.47 9.81
CA GLY A 76 17.31 21.75 9.60
C GLY A 76 17.10 20.49 8.77
N ASN A 77 18.00 19.51 8.97
CA ASN A 77 18.00 18.27 8.17
C ASN A 77 17.01 17.20 8.68
N LEU A 78 15.76 17.58 8.97
CA LEU A 78 14.69 16.73 9.56
C LEU A 78 14.55 15.34 8.93
N LYS A 79 14.68 15.24 7.60
CA LYS A 79 14.55 13.96 6.87
C LYS A 79 15.68 12.97 7.17
N LEU A 80 16.85 13.49 7.57
CA LEU A 80 18.07 12.69 7.79
C LEU A 80 18.27 12.30 9.26
N LEU A 81 17.37 12.74 10.17
CA LEU A 81 17.46 12.41 11.57
C LEU A 81 17.27 10.91 11.80
N SER A 82 18.14 10.30 12.59
CA SER A 82 17.89 8.99 13.19
C SER A 82 16.70 9.07 14.15
N ASN A 83 15.92 8.01 14.25
CA ASN A 83 14.79 7.96 15.16
C ASN A 83 15.30 7.82 16.60
N PRO A 84 14.87 8.67 17.56
CA PRO A 84 15.18 8.48 18.96
C PRO A 84 14.62 7.15 19.47
N GLU A 85 15.38 6.40 20.21
CA GLU A 85 14.97 5.12 20.77
C GLU A 85 14.01 5.32 21.94
N VAL A 86 12.87 4.62 21.92
CA VAL A 86 11.97 4.48 23.07
C VAL A 86 12.19 3.10 23.69
N LYS A 87 12.61 3.08 24.97
CA LYS A 87 12.89 1.83 25.69
C LYS A 87 11.62 1.33 26.37
N PHE A 88 11.02 0.29 25.79
CA PHE A 88 9.91 -0.41 26.41
C PHE A 88 10.40 -1.49 27.39
N PRO A 89 9.61 -1.83 28.43
CA PRO A 89 9.89 -2.98 29.29
C PRO A 89 9.90 -4.30 28.49
N GLU A 90 10.61 -5.32 29.00
CA GLU A 90 10.75 -6.63 28.35
C GLU A 90 9.42 -7.37 28.16
N ASP A 91 8.44 -7.09 29.03
CA ASP A 91 7.08 -7.66 28.93
C ASP A 91 6.23 -7.10 27.79
N PHE A 92 6.78 -6.15 27.02
CA PHE A 92 6.08 -5.55 25.88
C PHE A 92 6.60 -6.15 24.58
N GLU A 93 5.69 -6.55 23.73
CA GLU A 93 6.00 -6.85 22.32
C GLU A 93 6.02 -5.54 21.54
N VAL A 94 7.20 -5.19 21.02
CA VAL A 94 7.48 -3.91 20.36
C VAL A 94 7.54 -4.11 18.86
N TYR A 95 6.89 -3.23 18.13
CA TYR A 95 6.84 -3.22 16.67
C TYR A 95 7.70 -2.11 16.09
N ASP A 96 8.08 -2.26 14.81
CA ASP A 96 8.83 -1.23 14.10
C ASP A 96 8.06 0.10 14.07
N PRO A 97 8.74 1.24 14.30
CA PRO A 97 8.07 2.52 14.36
C PRO A 97 7.60 3.00 12.99
N LYS A 98 6.39 3.56 12.95
CA LYS A 98 5.89 4.29 11.79
C LYS A 98 6.47 5.70 11.78
N VAL A 99 7.04 6.13 10.65
CA VAL A 99 7.66 7.44 10.50
C VAL A 99 6.97 8.24 9.40
N ASP A 100 6.54 9.45 9.74
CA ASP A 100 5.98 10.44 8.79
C ASP A 100 6.79 11.73 8.83
N ASN A 101 7.20 12.20 7.64
CA ASN A 101 8.01 13.41 7.49
C ASN A 101 7.18 14.51 6.80
N GLN A 102 6.69 15.45 7.57
CA GLN A 102 5.90 16.60 7.13
C GLN A 102 6.80 17.83 7.03
N VAL A 103 7.64 17.89 5.99
CA VAL A 103 8.62 18.97 5.82
C VAL A 103 8.40 19.74 4.54
N ARG A 104 8.66 21.05 4.60
CA ARG A 104 8.62 21.97 3.48
C ARG A 104 9.91 22.78 3.38
N LEU A 105 10.26 23.17 2.16
CA LEU A 105 11.38 24.06 1.92
C LEU A 105 10.90 25.52 2.15
N THR A 106 11.65 26.24 2.97
CA THR A 106 11.45 27.68 3.25
C THR A 106 12.72 28.44 2.91
N GLN A 107 12.71 29.77 3.03
CA GLN A 107 13.91 30.59 2.86
C GLN A 107 14.99 30.29 3.92
N GLU A 108 14.59 29.83 5.09
CA GLU A 108 15.47 29.47 6.21
C GLU A 108 15.96 28.02 6.14
N GLY A 109 15.50 27.26 5.16
CA GLY A 109 15.84 25.84 4.99
C GLY A 109 14.62 24.91 5.09
N LEU A 110 14.87 23.63 5.31
CA LEU A 110 13.82 22.63 5.52
C LEU A 110 13.22 22.81 6.92
N THR A 111 11.91 23.12 6.97
CA THR A 111 11.17 23.30 8.22
C THR A 111 9.96 22.38 8.25
N GLY A 112 9.62 21.88 9.42
CA GLY A 112 8.44 21.02 9.58
C GLY A 112 8.51 20.10 10.79
N ASN A 113 7.89 18.92 10.65
CA ASN A 113 7.78 17.93 11.70
C ASN A 113 8.21 16.56 11.17
N LYS A 114 8.89 15.78 12.00
CA LYS A 114 9.08 14.34 11.86
C LYS A 114 8.28 13.69 12.97
N VAL A 115 7.27 12.92 12.61
CA VAL A 115 6.38 12.19 13.50
C VAL A 115 6.81 10.72 13.53
N ILE A 116 7.02 10.16 14.73
CA ILE A 116 7.45 8.78 14.92
C ILE A 116 6.49 8.13 15.90
N GLU A 117 5.80 7.08 15.49
CA GLU A 117 4.84 6.36 16.31
C GLU A 117 5.39 4.97 16.62
N TYR A 118 5.63 4.70 17.90
CA TYR A 118 6.07 3.42 18.44
C TYR A 118 4.88 2.68 18.99
N LEU A 119 4.64 1.48 18.48
CA LEU A 119 3.59 0.59 18.94
C LEU A 119 4.20 -0.51 19.82
N ALA A 120 3.59 -0.74 20.98
CA ALA A 120 3.96 -1.82 21.88
C ALA A 120 2.73 -2.44 22.53
N ILE A 121 2.77 -3.75 22.79
CA ILE A 121 1.65 -4.51 23.35
C ILE A 121 2.12 -5.18 24.64
N PRO A 122 1.62 -4.79 25.84
CA PRO A 122 1.94 -5.43 27.09
C PRO A 122 1.34 -6.84 27.16
N ARG A 123 2.14 -7.84 27.50
CA ARG A 123 1.72 -9.23 27.61
C ARG A 123 1.32 -9.64 29.03
N HIS A 124 1.78 -8.91 30.03
CA HIS A 124 1.49 -9.18 31.43
C HIS A 124 0.89 -7.95 32.13
N ALA A 125 0.03 -8.20 33.15
CA ALA A 125 -0.50 -7.15 33.99
C ALA A 125 0.57 -6.63 34.98
N GLY A 126 0.57 -5.34 35.23
CA GLY A 126 1.55 -4.69 36.13
C GLY A 126 1.64 -3.19 35.91
N ASN A 127 2.49 -2.55 36.73
CA ASN A 127 2.82 -1.15 36.57
C ASN A 127 4.19 -1.04 35.89
N TYR A 128 4.22 -0.38 34.73
CA TYR A 128 5.41 -0.27 33.91
C TYR A 128 5.80 1.18 33.72
N LYS A 129 7.11 1.43 33.68
CA LYS A 129 7.67 2.74 33.40
C LYS A 129 8.34 2.72 32.03
N ILE A 130 7.91 3.60 31.14
CA ILE A 130 8.57 3.88 29.85
C ILE A 130 9.39 5.17 30.05
N PRO A 131 10.71 5.10 30.03
CA PRO A 131 11.56 6.28 30.17
C PRO A 131 11.44 7.18 28.96
N GLY A 132 11.57 8.50 29.18
CA GLY A 132 11.54 9.48 28.11
C GLY A 132 12.67 9.26 27.10
N ALA A 133 12.36 9.44 25.83
CA ALA A 133 13.33 9.34 24.75
C ALA A 133 14.32 10.50 24.79
N SER A 134 15.60 10.21 24.52
CA SER A 134 16.68 11.19 24.40
C SER A 134 16.91 11.54 22.93
N PHE A 135 17.12 12.81 22.63
CA PHE A 135 17.36 13.32 21.29
C PHE A 135 18.49 14.33 21.30
N SER A 136 19.64 13.97 20.73
CA SER A 136 20.80 14.83 20.66
C SER A 136 21.05 15.33 19.24
N TYR A 137 21.29 16.62 19.11
CA TYR A 137 21.52 17.29 17.82
C TYR A 137 22.55 18.41 17.95
N PHE A 138 23.09 18.89 16.83
CA PHE A 138 23.97 20.06 16.78
C PHE A 138 23.16 21.32 16.48
N ASP A 139 23.13 22.23 17.44
CA ASP A 139 22.47 23.52 17.29
C ASP A 139 23.43 24.52 16.60
N ILE A 140 23.01 24.97 15.41
CA ILE A 140 23.83 25.90 14.60
C ILE A 140 23.91 27.31 15.18
N ARG A 141 22.92 27.72 16.00
CA ARG A 141 22.89 29.03 16.63
C ARG A 141 23.89 29.12 17.77
N SER A 142 23.84 28.15 18.69
CA SER A 142 24.78 28.08 19.80
C SER A 142 26.12 27.42 19.44
N LYS A 143 26.24 26.83 18.25
CA LYS A 143 27.40 26.06 17.77
C LYS A 143 27.83 24.97 18.74
N SER A 144 26.85 24.31 19.34
CA SER A 144 27.06 23.28 20.35
C SER A 144 26.08 22.13 20.22
N TYR A 145 26.42 20.97 20.76
CA TYR A 145 25.51 19.85 20.86
C TYR A 145 24.49 20.09 21.97
N LYS A 146 23.23 19.82 21.68
CA LYS A 146 22.13 19.87 22.65
C LYS A 146 21.46 18.51 22.73
N THR A 147 21.10 18.12 23.96
CA THR A 147 20.31 16.93 24.23
C THR A 147 18.97 17.34 24.83
N LEU A 148 17.90 16.95 24.17
CA LEU A 148 16.53 17.11 24.65
C LEU A 148 16.03 15.75 25.15
N LYS A 149 15.19 15.74 26.17
CA LYS A 149 14.58 14.53 26.71
C LYS A 149 13.08 14.75 26.83
N THR A 150 12.30 13.75 26.44
CA THR A 150 10.85 13.75 26.63
C THR A 150 10.48 13.28 28.04
N GLU A 151 9.20 13.39 28.39
CA GLU A 151 8.70 12.94 29.69
C GLU A 151 8.71 11.41 29.81
N ASP A 152 8.82 10.91 31.05
CA ASP A 152 8.65 9.50 31.38
C ASP A 152 7.13 9.18 31.46
N TYR A 153 6.73 8.01 31.04
CA TYR A 153 5.34 7.54 31.19
C TYR A 153 5.26 6.36 32.17
N VAL A 154 4.25 6.37 33.02
CA VAL A 154 3.87 5.24 33.87
C VAL A 154 2.57 4.67 33.36
N ILE A 155 2.60 3.38 33.02
CA ILE A 155 1.45 2.64 32.46
C ILE A 155 0.99 1.61 33.48
N ASN A 156 -0.30 1.64 33.80
CA ASN A 156 -0.98 0.61 34.57
C ASN A 156 -1.65 -0.38 33.62
N VAL A 157 -1.19 -1.62 33.61
CA VAL A 157 -1.71 -2.69 32.78
C VAL A 157 -2.58 -3.62 33.65
N GLU A 158 -3.88 -3.59 33.43
CA GLU A 158 -4.83 -4.49 34.08
C GLU A 158 -4.91 -5.84 33.36
N LYS A 159 -5.35 -6.87 34.09
CA LYS A 159 -5.59 -8.18 33.47
C LYS A 159 -6.79 -8.11 32.52
N GLY A 160 -6.56 -8.35 31.24
CA GLY A 160 -7.63 -8.46 30.24
C GLY A 160 -8.49 -9.72 30.42
N ALA A 161 -9.75 -9.67 29.98
CA ALA A 161 -10.57 -10.86 29.87
C ALA A 161 -9.92 -11.79 28.83
N GLY A 162 -9.48 -12.98 29.27
CA GLY A 162 -8.66 -13.88 28.49
C GLY A 162 -9.38 -14.50 27.28
N ASN A 163 -9.42 -13.77 26.18
CA ASN A 163 -9.55 -14.32 24.84
C ASN A 163 -8.43 -13.70 24.00
N ALA A 164 -7.47 -14.54 23.64
CA ALA A 164 -6.27 -14.14 22.90
C ALA A 164 -6.53 -13.60 21.47
N ASP A 165 -7.79 -13.50 21.05
CA ASP A 165 -8.17 -13.19 19.66
C ASP A 165 -8.72 -11.77 19.43
N GLN A 166 -8.73 -10.90 20.45
CA GLN A 166 -9.14 -9.50 20.25
C GLN A 166 -8.04 -8.54 20.65
N VAL A 167 -7.07 -8.35 19.77
CA VAL A 167 -6.20 -7.17 19.79
C VAL A 167 -7.04 -5.98 19.32
N ILE A 168 -7.71 -5.31 20.26
CA ILE A 168 -8.36 -4.03 19.95
C ILE A 168 -7.26 -2.97 20.02
N ALA A 169 -6.56 -2.80 18.90
CA ALA A 169 -5.68 -1.68 18.71
C ALA A 169 -6.53 -0.42 18.50
N ASN A 170 -6.54 0.49 19.48
CA ASN A 170 -7.04 1.86 19.26
C ASN A 170 -6.01 2.64 18.43
N PHE A 171 -5.87 2.27 17.16
CA PHE A 171 -5.11 3.08 16.21
C PHE A 171 -5.89 4.36 15.92
N THR A 172 -5.22 5.49 15.96
CA THR A 172 -5.78 6.80 15.65
C THR A 172 -6.19 6.98 14.17
N ASN A 173 -5.86 6.00 13.30
CA ASN A 173 -6.25 5.98 11.90
C ASN A 173 -7.02 4.70 11.56
N LYS A 174 -8.33 4.85 11.31
CA LYS A 174 -9.20 3.77 10.84
C LYS A 174 -8.76 3.15 9.48
N GLU A 175 -7.94 3.86 8.71
CA GLU A 175 -7.46 3.39 7.40
C GLU A 175 -6.35 2.33 7.52
N ASP A 176 -5.46 2.47 8.52
CA ASP A 176 -4.38 1.47 8.74
C ASP A 176 -4.91 0.14 9.29
N LEU A 177 -6.01 0.18 10.06
CA LEU A 177 -6.73 -1.03 10.52
C LEU A 177 -7.39 -1.81 9.39
N LYS A 178 -7.82 -1.11 8.33
CA LYS A 178 -8.48 -1.73 7.19
C LYS A 178 -7.52 -2.60 6.39
N VAL A 179 -6.27 -2.14 6.25
CA VAL A 179 -5.21 -2.88 5.53
C VAL A 179 -4.74 -4.11 6.31
N LEU A 180 -4.52 -4.01 7.63
CA LEU A 180 -4.15 -5.16 8.46
C LEU A 180 -5.30 -6.18 8.62
N GLY A 181 -6.55 -5.71 8.64
CA GLY A 181 -7.73 -6.56 8.73
C GLY A 181 -8.06 -7.29 7.43
N GLU A 182 -7.68 -6.74 6.28
CA GLU A 182 -7.91 -7.39 4.98
C GLU A 182 -6.84 -8.45 4.67
N ASP A 183 -5.58 -8.26 5.09
CA ASP A 183 -4.49 -9.20 4.79
C ASP A 183 -4.58 -10.51 5.61
N ILE A 184 -5.18 -10.48 6.82
CA ILE A 184 -5.40 -11.67 7.66
C ILE A 184 -6.74 -12.35 7.38
N ARG A 185 -7.68 -11.71 6.68
CA ARG A 185 -9.02 -12.24 6.41
C ARG A 185 -9.12 -13.28 5.30
N TYR A 186 -8.05 -13.59 4.61
CA TYR A 186 -8.09 -14.55 3.49
C TYR A 186 -7.66 -15.99 3.82
N ILE A 187 -7.71 -16.41 5.07
CA ILE A 187 -7.93 -17.82 5.35
C ILE A 187 -9.45 -18.04 5.17
N LYS A 188 -9.81 -18.48 3.97
CA LYS A 188 -11.18 -18.82 3.62
C LYS A 188 -11.64 -19.94 4.57
N GLN A 189 -12.38 -19.59 5.63
CA GLN A 189 -12.94 -20.56 6.60
C GLN A 189 -14.15 -21.32 6.05
N ASN A 190 -14.55 -21.03 4.81
CA ASN A 190 -15.58 -21.80 4.14
C ASN A 190 -14.97 -23.12 3.68
N GLU A 191 -15.67 -24.22 3.93
CA GLU A 191 -15.32 -25.53 3.38
C GLU A 191 -15.07 -25.41 1.88
N VAL A 192 -13.80 -25.51 1.49
CA VAL A 192 -13.41 -25.53 0.10
C VAL A 192 -13.74 -26.93 -0.38
N THR A 193 -14.86 -27.10 -1.06
CA THR A 193 -15.12 -28.30 -1.86
C THR A 193 -14.07 -28.37 -2.96
N LEU A 194 -12.97 -29.06 -2.67
CA LEU A 194 -11.93 -29.35 -3.64
C LEU A 194 -12.52 -30.31 -4.67
N GLN A 195 -12.69 -29.85 -5.89
CA GLN A 195 -13.01 -30.74 -7.00
C GLN A 195 -11.75 -31.56 -7.34
N PRO A 196 -11.85 -32.89 -7.53
CA PRO A 196 -10.69 -33.71 -7.88
C PRO A 196 -10.10 -33.22 -9.20
N LYS A 197 -8.76 -33.18 -9.26
CA LYS A 197 -7.96 -32.78 -10.42
C LYS A 197 -8.20 -33.75 -11.57
N GLY A 198 -9.22 -33.55 -12.37
CA GLY A 198 -9.63 -34.45 -13.47
C GLY A 198 -11.08 -34.33 -13.87
N SER A 199 -11.89 -33.60 -13.13
CA SER A 199 -13.29 -33.30 -13.48
C SER A 199 -13.37 -32.08 -14.42
N PHE A 200 -12.61 -32.11 -15.50
CA PHE A 200 -12.78 -31.11 -16.54
C PHE A 200 -13.99 -31.47 -17.38
N PHE A 201 -14.85 -30.50 -17.65
CA PHE A 201 -15.96 -30.62 -18.60
C PHE A 201 -15.43 -30.99 -20.01
N TYR A 202 -14.25 -30.51 -20.35
CA TYR A 202 -13.55 -30.77 -21.61
C TYR A 202 -13.11 -32.25 -21.70
N GLY A 203 -13.59 -32.97 -22.69
CA GLY A 203 -13.29 -34.40 -22.90
C GLY A 203 -14.18 -35.36 -22.08
N SER A 204 -15.14 -34.87 -21.28
CA SER A 204 -16.12 -35.71 -20.59
C SER A 204 -17.17 -36.28 -21.55
N MET A 205 -17.84 -37.35 -21.16
CA MET A 205 -18.92 -37.94 -21.96
C MET A 205 -20.04 -36.94 -22.24
N THR A 206 -20.34 -36.05 -21.29
CA THR A 206 -21.29 -34.94 -21.45
C THR A 206 -20.85 -33.92 -22.49
N TYR A 207 -19.57 -33.65 -22.61
CA TYR A 207 -19.01 -32.75 -23.62
C TYR A 207 -19.28 -33.30 -25.06
N TRP A 208 -19.02 -34.57 -25.28
CA TRP A 208 -19.28 -35.20 -26.58
C TRP A 208 -20.78 -35.28 -26.93
N LEU A 209 -21.63 -35.50 -25.93
CA LEU A 209 -23.09 -35.50 -26.09
C LEU A 209 -23.61 -34.15 -26.62
N PHE A 210 -23.04 -33.02 -26.19
CA PHE A 210 -23.42 -31.69 -26.70
C PHE A 210 -23.15 -31.48 -28.19
N TYR A 211 -22.20 -32.21 -28.76
CA TYR A 211 -21.93 -32.16 -30.22
C TYR A 211 -22.70 -33.24 -30.98
N ILE A 212 -22.85 -34.42 -30.45
CA ILE A 212 -23.49 -35.56 -31.12
C ILE A 212 -25.00 -35.34 -31.25
N ILE A 213 -25.66 -34.82 -30.23
CA ILE A 213 -27.12 -34.60 -30.24
C ILE A 213 -27.53 -33.60 -31.35
N PRO A 214 -26.93 -32.39 -31.46
CA PRO A 214 -27.28 -31.48 -32.55
C PRO A 214 -26.94 -32.02 -33.94
N ALA A 215 -25.81 -32.75 -34.05
CA ALA A 215 -25.43 -33.36 -35.33
C ALA A 215 -26.44 -34.41 -35.78
N LEU A 216 -26.92 -35.29 -34.90
CA LEU A 216 -27.97 -36.23 -35.19
C LEU A 216 -29.29 -35.55 -35.53
N ALA A 217 -29.69 -34.52 -34.79
CA ALA A 217 -30.87 -33.71 -35.06
C ALA A 217 -30.80 -33.09 -36.46
N PHE A 218 -29.64 -32.58 -36.86
CA PHE A 218 -29.41 -32.00 -38.19
C PHE A 218 -29.53 -33.06 -39.28
N ILE A 219 -28.98 -34.26 -39.10
CA ILE A 219 -29.10 -35.38 -40.06
C ILE A 219 -30.55 -35.80 -40.22
N ILE A 220 -31.28 -35.94 -39.12
CA ILE A 220 -32.72 -36.29 -39.15
C ILE A 220 -33.53 -35.22 -39.89
N PHE A 221 -33.28 -33.95 -39.59
CA PHE A 221 -33.91 -32.82 -40.26
C PHE A 221 -33.62 -32.83 -41.77
N PHE A 222 -32.35 -33.08 -42.14
CA PHE A 222 -31.93 -33.11 -43.53
C PHE A 222 -32.60 -34.27 -44.30
N ILE A 223 -32.77 -35.46 -43.68
CA ILE A 223 -33.47 -36.60 -44.28
C ILE A 223 -34.95 -36.26 -44.50
N ILE A 224 -35.60 -35.66 -43.48
CA ILE A 224 -37.00 -35.24 -43.59
C ILE A 224 -37.16 -34.17 -44.68
N TYR A 225 -36.28 -33.18 -44.71
CA TYR A 225 -36.27 -32.12 -45.73
C TYR A 225 -36.13 -32.70 -47.17
N ARG A 226 -35.16 -33.61 -47.37
CA ARG A 226 -35.00 -34.29 -48.67
C ARG A 226 -36.23 -35.10 -49.06
N LYS A 227 -36.85 -35.80 -48.11
CA LYS A 227 -38.07 -36.58 -48.36
C LYS A 227 -39.25 -35.68 -48.74
N GLN A 228 -39.42 -34.55 -48.08
CA GLN A 228 -40.46 -33.55 -48.43
C GLN A 228 -40.20 -32.89 -49.81
N ALA A 229 -38.94 -32.52 -50.04
CA ALA A 229 -38.56 -31.94 -51.33
C ALA A 229 -38.82 -32.90 -52.49
N ALA A 230 -38.54 -34.20 -52.35
CA ALA A 230 -38.77 -35.22 -53.28
C ALA A 230 -40.29 -35.45 -53.51
N THR A 231 -41.09 -35.45 -52.44
CA THR A 231 -42.57 -35.56 -52.57
C THR A 231 -43.20 -34.34 -53.29
N ASN A 232 -42.73 -33.14 -52.95
CA ASN A 232 -43.18 -31.90 -53.57
C ASN A 232 -42.80 -31.85 -55.06
N ALA A 233 -41.63 -32.30 -55.46
CA ALA A 233 -41.16 -32.42 -56.81
C ALA A 233 -42.03 -33.44 -57.64
N ASN A 234 -42.41 -34.55 -57.00
CA ASN A 234 -43.30 -35.54 -57.65
C ASN A 234 -44.76 -35.02 -57.84
N VAL A 235 -45.25 -34.28 -56.81
CA VAL A 235 -46.56 -33.63 -56.90
C VAL A 235 -46.60 -32.56 -58.01
N ALA A 236 -45.51 -31.77 -58.14
CA ALA A 236 -45.39 -30.80 -59.25
C ALA A 236 -45.35 -31.47 -60.59
N LYS A 237 -44.63 -32.57 -60.79
CA LYS A 237 -44.61 -33.35 -62.03
C LYS A 237 -45.96 -33.99 -62.36
N MET A 238 -46.74 -34.41 -61.37
CA MET A 238 -48.09 -34.91 -61.58
C MET A 238 -49.07 -33.81 -61.99
N LYS A 239 -48.97 -32.60 -61.45
CA LYS A 239 -49.78 -31.45 -61.82
C LYS A 239 -49.50 -31.01 -63.25
N THR A 240 -48.26 -30.96 -63.71
CA THR A 240 -47.90 -30.63 -65.09
C THR A 240 -48.36 -31.70 -66.09
N LYS A 241 -48.31 -32.99 -65.72
CA LYS A 241 -48.87 -34.07 -66.57
C LYS A 241 -50.38 -34.00 -66.71
N LYS A 242 -51.14 -33.53 -65.68
CA LYS A 242 -52.58 -33.34 -65.74
C LYS A 242 -53.01 -32.11 -66.54
N ALA A 243 -52.17 -31.09 -66.63
CA ALA A 243 -52.43 -29.86 -67.38
C ALA A 243 -52.16 -30.00 -68.90
N ASN A 244 -51.40 -31.04 -69.29
CA ASN A 244 -51.05 -31.29 -70.70
C ASN A 244 -51.91 -32.43 -71.35
N LYS A 245 -53.03 -32.84 -70.73
CA LYS A 245 -54.09 -33.69 -71.30
C LYS A 245 -55.35 -32.86 -71.46
#